data_2a2b21b05d993776dc4f6474509ecd18
#
_entry.id   2a2b21b05d993776dc4f6474509ecd18
#
_cell.length_a   1.000
_cell.length_b   1.000
_cell.length_c   1.000
_cell.angle_alpha   90.00
_cell.angle_beta   90.00
_cell.angle_gamma   90.00
#
_symmetry.space_group_name_H-M   'P 1'
#
loop_
_entity.id
_entity.type
_entity.pdbx_description
1 polymer ?
#
loop_
_entity_poly.entity_id
_entity_poly.type
_entity_poly.pdbx_seq_one_letter_code
_entity_poly.pdbx_strand_id
1 'polypeptide(L)'
;MIGIYFSGTGNTKYCLEKFVALYDRNIEITPLEDEGTIEKVAHHKDIIFAYPIYYSNLPKIVRDFICGNSDVWKGKHIFIIATMGLFSGDGAGVSARLFKRYGAQIWGGLHLKMPDCICDVKALKRTPDQNKQIVIQAEECIKSVVYNLKNGTPTKNGLGFWCHIAGLLGQRLWFYRKTQAYSDKIQINSDTCIKCGKCALVCPMNNLSLSEGKIVANGRCTLCYWCVNQCSKKAITILGKKVISQSSIYDFGD
;
A
#
# COMPACT_ATOMS: atom_id res chain seq x y z
N MET A 1 21.16 -4.03 0.81
CA MET A 1 19.82 -3.60 0.33
C MET A 1 18.75 -4.20 1.21
N ILE A 2 17.63 -3.52 1.43
CA ILE A 2 16.47 -4.04 2.15
C ILE A 2 15.19 -3.64 1.42
N GLY A 3 14.15 -4.51 1.46
CA GLY A 3 12.82 -4.22 0.98
C GLY A 3 11.89 -3.84 2.13
N ILE A 4 11.18 -2.72 2.02
CA ILE A 4 10.21 -2.26 3.02
C ILE A 4 8.87 -2.13 2.35
N TYR A 5 7.82 -2.60 3.01
CA TYR A 5 6.49 -2.52 2.43
C TYR A 5 5.42 -2.15 3.45
N PHE A 6 4.36 -1.55 2.93
CA PHE A 6 3.04 -1.51 3.56
C PHE A 6 2.04 -2.25 2.68
N SER A 7 1.27 -3.17 3.26
CA SER A 7 0.32 -3.98 2.49
C SER A 7 -0.88 -4.42 3.32
N GLY A 8 -2.02 -3.74 3.20
CA GLY A 8 -3.24 -4.12 3.94
C GLY A 8 -3.88 -5.43 3.47
N THR A 9 -3.85 -5.72 2.16
CA THR A 9 -4.56 -6.87 1.54
C THR A 9 -3.64 -7.84 0.80
N GLY A 10 -2.32 -7.68 0.95
CA GLY A 10 -1.32 -8.58 0.38
C GLY A 10 -0.71 -8.15 -0.96
N ASN A 11 -1.40 -7.36 -1.80
CA ASN A 11 -0.96 -7.00 -3.14
C ASN A 11 0.47 -6.44 -3.21
N THR A 12 0.77 -5.45 -2.36
CA THR A 12 2.09 -4.79 -2.37
C THR A 12 3.18 -5.73 -1.88
N LYS A 13 2.91 -6.51 -0.83
CA LYS A 13 3.83 -7.54 -0.33
C LYS A 13 4.17 -8.52 -1.45
N TYR A 14 3.17 -9.08 -2.11
CA TYR A 14 3.34 -10.00 -3.24
C TYR A 14 4.25 -9.42 -4.33
N CYS A 15 4.00 -8.17 -4.76
CA CYS A 15 4.81 -7.52 -5.78
C CYS A 15 6.26 -7.34 -5.33
N LEU A 16 6.50 -6.99 -4.07
CA LEU A 16 7.85 -6.87 -3.54
C LEU A 16 8.54 -8.23 -3.45
N GLU A 17 7.87 -9.27 -2.98
CA GLU A 17 8.39 -10.65 -2.93
C GLU A 17 8.81 -11.14 -4.32
N LYS A 18 7.95 -10.96 -5.32
CA LYS A 18 8.29 -11.32 -6.73
C LYS A 18 9.46 -10.49 -7.26
N PHE A 19 9.52 -9.19 -6.92
CA PHE A 19 10.64 -8.33 -7.33
C PHE A 19 11.96 -8.79 -6.72
N VAL A 20 12.04 -9.01 -5.41
CA VAL A 20 13.26 -9.46 -4.73
C VAL A 20 13.67 -10.87 -5.17
N ALA A 21 12.73 -11.78 -5.35
CA ALA A 21 13.00 -13.13 -5.83
C ALA A 21 13.71 -13.16 -7.20
N LEU A 22 13.43 -12.16 -8.05
CA LEU A 22 14.05 -12.00 -9.37
C LEU A 22 15.32 -11.14 -9.33
N TYR A 23 15.40 -10.18 -8.42
CA TYR A 23 16.54 -9.26 -8.33
C TYR A 23 17.69 -9.89 -7.52
N ASP A 24 17.45 -10.19 -6.25
CA ASP A 24 18.36 -10.91 -5.35
C ASP A 24 17.56 -11.51 -4.19
N ARG A 25 17.56 -12.83 -4.09
CA ARG A 25 16.79 -13.59 -3.08
C ARG A 25 17.29 -13.42 -1.65
N ASN A 26 18.49 -12.86 -1.47
CA ASN A 26 19.06 -12.60 -0.14
C ASN A 26 18.59 -11.26 0.44
N ILE A 27 17.81 -10.47 -0.29
CA ILE A 27 17.26 -9.22 0.21
C ILE A 27 16.19 -9.52 1.26
N GLU A 28 16.45 -9.08 2.49
CA GLU A 28 15.43 -9.09 3.55
C GLU A 28 14.29 -8.15 3.19
N ILE A 29 13.05 -8.59 3.44
CA ILE A 29 11.86 -7.75 3.35
C ILE A 29 11.19 -7.63 4.71
N THR A 30 10.70 -6.44 5.04
CA THR A 30 10.04 -6.16 6.33
C THR A 30 8.85 -5.22 6.16
N PRO A 31 7.72 -5.44 6.85
CA PRO A 31 6.64 -4.47 6.88
C PRO A 31 7.07 -3.19 7.60
N LEU A 32 6.59 -2.05 7.16
CA LEU A 32 6.96 -0.76 7.76
C LEU A 32 6.39 -0.56 9.17
N GLU A 33 5.34 -1.28 9.52
CA GLU A 33 4.68 -1.24 10.82
C GLU A 33 5.37 -2.08 11.90
N ASP A 34 6.35 -2.92 11.56
CA ASP A 34 7.07 -3.73 12.52
C ASP A 34 8.04 -2.88 13.34
N GLU A 35 8.12 -3.21 14.63
CA GLU A 35 9.14 -2.66 15.52
C GLU A 35 10.53 -3.04 15.01
N GLY A 36 11.47 -2.11 15.04
CA GLY A 36 12.82 -2.36 14.55
C GLY A 36 13.04 -2.17 13.04
N THR A 37 11.98 -1.91 12.25
CA THR A 37 12.14 -1.69 10.80
C THR A 37 13.05 -0.49 10.51
N ILE A 38 12.96 0.58 11.28
CA ILE A 38 13.77 1.78 11.05
C ILE A 38 15.25 1.55 11.36
N GLU A 39 15.57 0.76 12.36
CA GLU A 39 16.93 0.34 12.68
C GLU A 39 17.54 -0.47 11.55
N LYS A 40 16.77 -1.41 10.98
CA LYS A 40 17.18 -2.18 9.80
C LYS A 40 17.44 -1.25 8.62
N VAL A 41 16.53 -0.27 8.36
CA VAL A 41 16.72 0.75 7.32
C VAL A 41 18.01 1.53 7.52
N ALA A 42 18.35 1.90 8.75
CA ALA A 42 19.55 2.67 9.04
C ALA A 42 20.83 1.98 8.55
N HIS A 43 20.91 0.66 8.64
CA HIS A 43 22.05 -0.16 8.22
C HIS A 43 22.15 -0.39 6.70
N HIS A 44 21.17 0.03 5.90
CA HIS A 44 21.15 -0.20 4.47
C HIS A 44 21.18 1.10 3.67
N LYS A 45 22.02 1.17 2.63
CA LYS A 45 22.09 2.32 1.73
C LYS A 45 21.00 2.26 0.66
N ASP A 46 20.77 1.07 0.13
CA ASP A 46 19.82 0.84 -0.96
C ASP A 46 18.52 0.25 -0.42
N ILE A 47 17.40 0.89 -0.73
CA ILE A 47 16.07 0.56 -0.21
C ILE A 47 15.11 0.36 -1.37
N ILE A 48 14.37 -0.76 -1.35
CA ILE A 48 13.16 -0.93 -2.16
C ILE A 48 11.98 -0.59 -1.27
N PHE A 49 11.24 0.46 -1.61
CA PHE A 49 10.13 0.95 -0.79
C PHE A 49 8.79 0.74 -1.51
N ALA A 50 7.95 -0.14 -0.98
CA ALA A 50 6.73 -0.61 -1.64
C ALA A 50 5.46 -0.24 -0.84
N TYR A 51 4.43 0.30 -1.51
CA TYR A 51 3.16 0.67 -0.86
C TYR A 51 2.00 0.78 -1.87
N PRO A 52 0.74 0.67 -1.40
CA PRO A 52 -0.43 0.91 -2.25
C PRO A 52 -0.72 2.40 -2.41
N ILE A 53 -1.25 2.80 -3.55
CA ILE A 53 -1.71 4.16 -3.82
C ILE A 53 -3.19 4.27 -3.46
N TYR A 54 -3.52 5.26 -2.63
CA TYR A 54 -4.91 5.61 -2.30
C TYR A 54 -5.24 7.00 -2.84
N TYR A 55 -6.15 7.06 -3.84
CA TYR A 55 -6.59 8.32 -4.46
C TYR A 55 -5.44 9.20 -4.97
N SER A 56 -4.50 8.61 -5.69
CA SER A 56 -3.27 9.25 -6.18
C SER A 56 -2.39 9.86 -5.07
N ASN A 57 -2.48 9.34 -3.85
CA ASN A 57 -1.74 9.80 -2.69
C ASN A 57 -1.14 8.65 -1.89
N LEU A 58 -0.24 8.97 -0.96
CA LEU A 58 0.30 8.03 0.01
C LEU A 58 -0.76 7.65 1.05
N PRO A 59 -0.80 6.40 1.50
CA PRO A 59 -1.46 6.05 2.76
C PRO A 59 -0.90 6.89 3.90
N LYS A 60 -1.74 7.24 4.88
CA LYS A 60 -1.31 8.04 6.04
C LYS A 60 -0.13 7.39 6.77
N ILE A 61 -0.20 6.08 7.03
CA ILE A 61 0.87 5.33 7.70
C ILE A 61 2.21 5.43 6.96
N VAL A 62 2.21 5.38 5.63
CA VAL A 62 3.42 5.50 4.79
C VAL A 62 4.01 6.90 4.89
N ARG A 63 3.16 7.93 4.86
CA ARG A 63 3.60 9.31 5.04
C ARG A 63 4.19 9.52 6.42
N ASP A 64 3.49 9.08 7.47
CA ASP A 64 3.91 9.23 8.85
C ASP A 64 5.25 8.53 9.09
N PHE A 65 5.44 7.33 8.52
CA PHE A 65 6.71 6.61 8.59
C PHE A 65 7.86 7.39 7.92
N ILE A 66 7.66 7.91 6.72
CA ILE A 66 8.70 8.69 6.00
C ILE A 66 9.02 9.98 6.76
N CYS A 67 8.01 10.72 7.21
CA CYS A 67 8.19 12.01 7.87
C CYS A 67 8.74 11.87 9.30
N GLY A 68 8.27 10.87 10.04
CA GLY A 68 8.69 10.62 11.42
C GLY A 68 10.15 10.15 11.54
N ASN A 69 10.73 9.66 10.45
CA ASN A 69 12.11 9.15 10.40
C ASN A 69 12.97 9.93 9.40
N SER A 70 12.78 11.24 9.34
CA SER A 70 13.40 12.13 8.34
C SER A 70 14.91 11.99 8.22
N ASP A 71 15.61 11.83 9.34
CA ASP A 71 17.08 11.84 9.41
C ASP A 71 17.71 10.58 8.82
N VAL A 72 16.95 9.48 8.80
CA VAL A 72 17.44 8.18 8.30
C VAL A 72 17.60 8.17 6.78
N TRP A 73 16.86 9.00 6.05
CA TRP A 73 16.82 8.96 4.58
C TRP A 73 18.01 9.63 3.89
N LYS A 74 18.78 10.44 4.59
CA LYS A 74 19.91 11.17 4.01
C LYS A 74 20.94 10.21 3.40
N GLY A 75 21.24 10.43 2.12
CA GLY A 75 22.23 9.64 1.37
C GLY A 75 21.77 8.23 0.95
N LYS A 76 20.54 7.83 1.24
CA LYS A 76 20.00 6.54 0.79
C LYS A 76 19.52 6.59 -0.66
N HIS A 77 19.60 5.44 -1.34
CA HIS A 77 19.06 5.25 -2.68
C HIS A 77 17.76 4.50 -2.59
N ILE A 78 16.69 5.04 -3.17
CA ILE A 78 15.36 4.48 -3.02
C ILE A 78 14.79 4.11 -4.39
N PHE A 79 14.41 2.85 -4.54
CA PHE A 79 13.57 2.36 -5.63
C PHE A 79 12.13 2.21 -5.11
N ILE A 80 11.16 2.84 -5.80
CA ILE A 80 9.78 2.90 -5.34
C ILE A 80 8.92 1.92 -6.13
N ILE A 81 8.20 1.03 -5.44
CA ILE A 81 7.15 0.19 -6.03
C ILE A 81 5.80 0.67 -5.48
N ALA A 82 4.92 1.10 -6.38
CA ALA A 82 3.60 1.57 -6.01
C ALA A 82 2.50 0.73 -6.68
N THR A 83 1.64 0.10 -5.89
CA THR A 83 0.52 -0.72 -6.38
C THR A 83 -0.79 0.07 -6.40
N MET A 84 -1.67 -0.24 -7.35
CA MET A 84 -2.95 0.47 -7.54
C MET A 84 -4.02 -0.44 -8.12
N GLY A 85 -5.29 -0.13 -7.88
CA GLY A 85 -6.44 -0.82 -8.50
C GLY A 85 -6.79 -0.28 -9.90
N LEU A 86 -6.83 1.03 -10.07
CA LEU A 86 -7.25 1.69 -11.32
C LEU A 86 -6.27 2.75 -11.79
N PHE A 87 -6.07 3.79 -10.99
CA PHE A 87 -5.32 4.98 -11.38
C PHE A 87 -4.35 5.39 -10.28
N SER A 88 -3.14 5.72 -10.67
CA SER A 88 -2.06 6.07 -9.75
C SER A 88 -1.77 7.58 -9.69
N GLY A 89 -2.03 8.30 -10.76
CA GLY A 89 -1.45 9.63 -10.92
C GLY A 89 0.07 9.57 -10.77
N ASP A 90 0.60 10.36 -9.85
CA ASP A 90 2.00 10.30 -9.43
C ASP A 90 2.19 9.75 -8.01
N GLY A 91 1.44 8.73 -7.64
CA GLY A 91 1.52 8.13 -6.31
C GLY A 91 2.96 7.83 -5.88
N ALA A 92 3.80 7.27 -6.76
CA ALA A 92 5.24 7.11 -6.53
C ALA A 92 5.98 8.46 -6.46
N GLY A 93 5.60 9.43 -7.27
CA GLY A 93 6.20 10.78 -7.25
C GLY A 93 5.97 11.53 -5.95
N VAL A 94 4.86 11.27 -5.22
CA VAL A 94 4.61 11.88 -3.91
C VAL A 94 5.66 11.43 -2.89
N SER A 95 5.91 10.13 -2.76
CA SER A 95 6.95 9.63 -1.85
C SER A 95 8.34 10.04 -2.31
N ALA A 96 8.61 10.03 -3.62
CA ALA A 96 9.88 10.48 -4.19
C ALA A 96 10.22 11.92 -3.77
N ARG A 97 9.24 12.82 -3.79
CA ARG A 97 9.44 14.21 -3.35
C ARG A 97 9.69 14.32 -1.84
N LEU A 98 9.00 13.49 -1.03
CA LEU A 98 9.26 13.43 0.41
C LEU A 98 10.67 12.91 0.70
N PHE A 99 11.06 11.79 0.12
CA PHE A 99 12.40 11.23 0.29
C PHE A 99 13.50 12.21 -0.13
N LYS A 100 13.33 12.87 -1.29
CA LYS A 100 14.28 13.90 -1.75
C LYS A 100 14.39 15.07 -0.77
N ARG A 101 13.28 15.51 -0.16
CA ARG A 101 13.29 16.56 0.87
C ARG A 101 14.18 16.18 2.05
N TYR A 102 14.27 14.90 2.38
CA TYR A 102 15.09 14.36 3.46
C TYR A 102 16.45 13.84 2.99
N GLY A 103 16.91 14.25 1.79
CA GLY A 103 18.25 13.98 1.28
C GLY A 103 18.47 12.60 0.65
N ALA A 104 17.41 11.83 0.38
CA ALA A 104 17.55 10.59 -0.36
C ALA A 104 17.63 10.83 -1.88
N GLN A 105 18.25 9.89 -2.58
CA GLN A 105 18.30 9.82 -4.04
C GLN A 105 17.27 8.82 -4.54
N ILE A 106 16.46 9.21 -5.53
CA ILE A 106 15.49 8.30 -6.14
C ILE A 106 16.16 7.58 -7.31
N TRP A 107 16.34 6.30 -7.13
CA TRP A 107 16.96 5.42 -8.12
C TRP A 107 16.00 5.09 -9.26
N GLY A 108 14.73 4.79 -8.93
CA GLY A 108 13.71 4.50 -9.93
C GLY A 108 12.33 4.40 -9.33
N GLY A 109 11.35 4.10 -10.18
CA GLY A 109 9.96 3.91 -9.77
C GLY A 109 9.21 2.96 -10.68
N LEU A 110 8.29 2.20 -10.09
CA LEU A 110 7.44 1.23 -10.74
C LEU A 110 6.01 1.36 -10.25
N HIS A 111 5.07 1.54 -11.17
CA HIS A 111 3.64 1.46 -10.91
C HIS A 111 3.09 0.11 -11.39
N LEU A 112 2.41 -0.61 -10.51
CA LEU A 112 1.82 -1.91 -10.80
C LEU A 112 0.31 -1.87 -10.57
N LYS A 113 -0.44 -2.22 -11.61
CA LYS A 113 -1.87 -2.45 -11.47
C LYS A 113 -2.07 -3.83 -10.85
N MET A 114 -2.90 -3.89 -9.80
CA MET A 114 -3.20 -5.12 -9.06
C MET A 114 -4.70 -5.29 -8.91
N PRO A 115 -5.18 -6.51 -8.62
CA PRO A 115 -6.58 -6.74 -8.29
C PRO A 115 -7.04 -5.82 -7.17
N ASP A 116 -8.26 -5.29 -7.31
CA ASP A 116 -8.81 -4.42 -6.27
C ASP A 116 -9.40 -5.26 -5.13
N CYS A 117 -8.82 -5.15 -3.94
CA CYS A 117 -9.26 -5.85 -2.74
C CYS A 117 -10.15 -4.97 -1.82
N ILE A 118 -10.70 -3.86 -2.33
CA ILE A 118 -11.77 -3.11 -1.66
C ILE A 118 -13.05 -3.94 -1.73
N CYS A 119 -13.55 -4.33 -0.57
CA CYS A 119 -14.60 -5.33 -0.45
C CYS A 119 -16.02 -4.77 -0.59
N ASP A 120 -16.20 -3.47 -0.50
CA ASP A 120 -17.48 -2.79 -0.35
C ASP A 120 -17.81 -1.77 -1.46
N VAL A 121 -17.01 -1.73 -2.53
CA VAL A 121 -17.24 -0.87 -3.72
C VAL A 121 -17.55 -1.71 -4.95
N LYS A 122 -18.81 -1.77 -5.36
CA LYS A 122 -19.30 -2.62 -6.47
C LYS A 122 -18.61 -2.30 -7.81
N ALA A 123 -18.38 -1.03 -8.11
CA ALA A 123 -17.80 -0.59 -9.38
C ALA A 123 -16.35 -1.07 -9.61
N LEU A 124 -15.65 -1.52 -8.57
CA LEU A 124 -14.28 -1.99 -8.64
C LEU A 124 -14.18 -3.52 -8.80
N LYS A 125 -15.30 -4.23 -8.79
CA LYS A 125 -15.31 -5.70 -8.90
C LYS A 125 -14.99 -6.16 -10.31
N ARG A 126 -14.18 -7.20 -10.37
CA ARG A 126 -13.81 -7.92 -11.60
C ARG A 126 -14.00 -9.41 -11.42
N THR A 127 -14.06 -10.13 -12.53
CA THR A 127 -14.10 -11.60 -12.50
C THR A 127 -12.76 -12.17 -12.01
N PRO A 128 -12.73 -13.41 -11.47
CA PRO A 128 -11.49 -14.08 -11.10
C PRO A 128 -10.46 -14.13 -12.25
N ASP A 129 -10.91 -14.43 -13.48
CA ASP A 129 -10.02 -14.51 -14.64
C ASP A 129 -9.42 -13.13 -14.99
N GLN A 130 -10.22 -12.06 -14.92
CA GLN A 130 -9.71 -10.71 -15.11
C GLN A 130 -8.65 -10.35 -14.04
N ASN A 131 -8.87 -10.77 -12.80
CA ASN A 131 -7.91 -10.53 -11.72
C ASN A 131 -6.62 -11.34 -11.94
N LYS A 132 -6.70 -12.61 -12.36
CA LYS A 132 -5.53 -13.43 -12.73
C LYS A 132 -4.72 -12.78 -13.84
N GLN A 133 -5.37 -12.28 -14.90
CA GLN A 133 -4.69 -11.59 -16.00
C GLN A 133 -3.96 -10.32 -15.52
N ILE A 134 -4.52 -9.58 -14.59
CA ILE A 134 -3.86 -8.41 -13.99
C ILE A 134 -2.59 -8.83 -13.25
N VAL A 135 -2.63 -9.94 -12.49
CA VAL A 135 -1.47 -10.44 -11.76
C VAL A 135 -0.37 -10.88 -12.73
N ILE A 136 -0.71 -11.64 -13.77
CA ILE A 136 0.24 -12.08 -14.81
C ILE A 136 0.93 -10.86 -15.45
N GLN A 137 0.16 -9.84 -15.84
CA GLN A 137 0.72 -8.61 -16.42
C GLN A 137 1.65 -7.87 -15.45
N ALA A 138 1.30 -7.84 -14.16
CA ALA A 138 2.15 -7.24 -13.14
C ALA A 138 3.48 -8.00 -12.98
N GLU A 139 3.46 -9.34 -13.00
CA GLU A 139 4.68 -10.16 -12.94
C GLU A 139 5.58 -9.97 -14.17
N GLU A 140 5.00 -9.91 -15.37
CA GLU A 140 5.76 -9.62 -16.60
C GLU A 140 6.42 -8.24 -16.53
N CYS A 141 5.68 -7.25 -16.02
CA CYS A 141 6.22 -5.91 -15.80
C CYS A 141 7.38 -5.94 -14.79
N ILE A 142 7.25 -6.67 -13.68
CA ILE A 142 8.31 -6.83 -12.68
C ILE A 142 9.55 -7.47 -13.31
N LYS A 143 9.40 -8.54 -14.11
CA LYS A 143 10.51 -9.20 -14.81
C LYS A 143 11.29 -8.22 -15.69
N SER A 144 10.57 -7.43 -16.51
CA SER A 144 11.16 -6.42 -17.38
C SER A 144 11.90 -5.33 -16.59
N VAL A 145 11.30 -4.84 -15.50
CA VAL A 145 11.89 -3.79 -14.67
C VAL A 145 13.13 -4.27 -13.93
N VAL A 146 13.10 -5.48 -13.39
CA VAL A 146 14.27 -6.09 -12.74
C VAL A 146 15.42 -6.28 -13.74
N TYR A 147 15.12 -6.73 -14.95
CA TYR A 147 16.12 -6.84 -16.02
C TYR A 147 16.77 -5.48 -16.32
N ASN A 148 15.97 -4.43 -16.51
CA ASN A 148 16.47 -3.08 -16.76
C ASN A 148 17.30 -2.56 -15.58
N LEU A 149 16.85 -2.79 -14.36
CA LEU A 149 17.56 -2.35 -13.16
C LEU A 149 18.94 -3.02 -13.04
N LYS A 150 19.03 -4.32 -13.30
CA LYS A 150 20.31 -5.07 -13.33
C LYS A 150 21.28 -4.56 -14.40
N ASN A 151 20.75 -4.05 -15.51
CA ASN A 151 21.52 -3.47 -16.60
C ASN A 151 21.83 -1.97 -16.43
N GLY A 152 21.58 -1.39 -15.23
CA GLY A 152 21.88 0.01 -14.93
C GLY A 152 20.92 1.03 -15.57
N THR A 153 19.78 0.59 -16.11
CA THR A 153 18.76 1.44 -16.74
C THR A 153 17.43 1.40 -15.96
N PRO A 154 17.38 1.91 -14.72
CA PRO A 154 16.21 1.84 -13.87
C PRO A 154 15.03 2.58 -14.49
N THR A 155 13.84 1.97 -14.44
CA THR A 155 12.61 2.59 -14.88
C THR A 155 12.22 3.78 -13.96
N LYS A 156 11.57 4.78 -14.54
CA LYS A 156 11.09 5.98 -13.83
C LYS A 156 9.57 6.12 -13.92
N ASN A 157 8.86 4.99 -13.90
CA ASN A 157 7.42 4.98 -14.01
C ASN A 157 6.78 5.68 -12.81
N GLY A 158 5.83 6.58 -13.07
CA GLY A 158 5.12 7.37 -12.06
C GLY A 158 5.92 8.52 -11.44
N LEU A 159 7.15 8.80 -11.91
CA LEU A 159 7.99 9.89 -11.40
C LEU A 159 7.97 11.14 -12.30
N GLY A 160 7.33 11.08 -13.46
CA GLY A 160 7.32 12.15 -14.44
C GLY A 160 6.43 13.34 -14.04
N PHE A 161 6.75 14.52 -14.57
CA PHE A 161 6.00 15.76 -14.32
C PHE A 161 4.51 15.66 -14.70
N TRP A 162 4.20 15.06 -15.84
CA TRP A 162 2.82 14.87 -16.29
C TRP A 162 2.01 13.94 -15.37
N CYS A 163 2.64 12.94 -14.80
CA CYS A 163 2.01 12.10 -13.78
C CYS A 163 1.63 12.93 -12.55
N HIS A 164 2.47 13.90 -12.17
CA HIS A 164 2.20 14.81 -11.05
C HIS A 164 0.95 15.67 -11.31
N ILE A 165 0.85 16.31 -12.47
CA ILE A 165 -0.32 17.12 -12.85
C ILE A 165 -1.57 16.24 -12.89
N ALA A 166 -1.51 15.09 -13.55
CA ALA A 166 -2.65 14.17 -13.63
C ALA A 166 -3.11 13.69 -12.24
N GLY A 167 -2.18 13.38 -11.34
CA GLY A 167 -2.51 12.99 -9.97
C GLY A 167 -3.09 14.12 -9.14
N LEU A 168 -2.57 15.35 -9.30
CA LEU A 168 -3.02 16.52 -8.57
C LEU A 168 -4.45 16.89 -8.97
N LEU A 169 -4.70 17.09 -10.27
CA LEU A 169 -5.99 17.54 -10.79
C LEU A 169 -7.03 16.42 -10.82
N GLY A 170 -6.63 15.16 -11.08
CA GLY A 170 -7.55 14.04 -11.23
C GLY A 170 -8.16 13.57 -9.92
N GLN A 171 -7.37 13.43 -8.86
CA GLN A 171 -7.86 12.83 -7.62
C GLN A 171 -7.38 13.52 -6.34
N ARG A 172 -6.13 14.00 -6.27
CA ARG A 172 -5.53 14.43 -5.00
C ARG A 172 -6.23 15.63 -4.38
N LEU A 173 -6.59 16.64 -5.15
CA LEU A 173 -7.32 17.82 -4.66
C LEU A 173 -8.70 17.45 -4.12
N TRP A 174 -9.42 16.56 -4.82
CA TRP A 174 -10.79 16.16 -4.46
C TRP A 174 -10.85 15.23 -3.26
N PHE A 175 -9.85 14.35 -3.13
CA PHE A 175 -9.83 13.32 -2.10
C PHE A 175 -8.82 13.60 -0.99
N TYR A 176 -8.19 14.79 -0.97
CA TYR A 176 -7.16 15.13 0.01
C TYR A 176 -7.67 14.95 1.45
N ARG A 177 -8.84 15.50 1.77
CA ARG A 177 -9.44 15.34 3.12
C ARG A 177 -9.73 13.88 3.43
N LYS A 178 -10.24 13.10 2.48
CA LYS A 178 -10.49 11.66 2.66
C LYS A 178 -9.22 10.89 2.96
N THR A 179 -8.10 11.23 2.33
CA THR A 179 -6.82 10.57 2.54
C THR A 179 -6.08 11.02 3.80
N GLN A 180 -6.57 12.03 4.50
CA GLN A 180 -5.96 12.58 5.72
C GLN A 180 -6.84 12.46 6.97
N ALA A 181 -8.15 12.35 6.82
CA ALA A 181 -9.12 12.29 7.92
C ALA A 181 -10.11 11.13 7.72
N TYR A 182 -9.61 9.91 7.79
CA TYR A 182 -10.40 8.71 7.45
C TYR A 182 -11.26 8.15 8.57
N SER A 183 -11.11 8.65 9.78
CA SER A 183 -11.68 8.10 10.98
C SER A 183 -13.20 7.92 10.98
N ASP A 184 -13.90 8.78 10.25
CA ASP A 184 -15.36 8.84 10.20
C ASP A 184 -15.98 7.87 9.18
N LYS A 185 -15.17 7.16 8.40
CA LYS A 185 -15.63 6.29 7.32
C LYS A 185 -15.83 4.82 7.71
N ILE A 186 -15.20 4.38 8.79
CA ILE A 186 -15.40 3.02 9.31
C ILE A 186 -16.80 2.90 9.91
N GLN A 187 -17.53 1.89 9.43
CA GLN A 187 -18.82 1.48 9.97
C GLN A 187 -18.74 0.02 10.42
N ILE A 188 -19.26 -0.23 11.62
CA ILE A 188 -19.31 -1.57 12.21
C ILE A 188 -20.77 -1.91 12.46
N ASN A 189 -21.26 -2.94 11.79
CA ASN A 189 -22.63 -3.44 12.00
C ASN A 189 -22.68 -4.24 13.29
N SER A 190 -23.34 -3.69 14.32
CA SER A 190 -23.47 -4.30 15.65
C SER A 190 -24.24 -5.63 15.62
N ASP A 191 -25.17 -5.79 14.68
CA ASP A 191 -26.05 -6.97 14.64
C ASP A 191 -25.31 -8.20 14.09
N THR A 192 -24.34 -7.98 13.20
CA THR A 192 -23.51 -9.05 12.61
C THR A 192 -22.18 -9.24 13.34
N CYS A 193 -21.73 -8.27 14.09
CA CYS A 193 -20.44 -8.30 14.79
C CYS A 193 -20.48 -9.24 16.00
N ILE A 194 -19.67 -10.29 15.98
CA ILE A 194 -19.51 -11.24 17.10
C ILE A 194 -18.49 -10.78 18.15
N LYS A 195 -17.96 -9.58 18.06
CA LYS A 195 -17.05 -8.95 19.03
C LYS A 195 -15.77 -9.75 19.29
N CYS A 196 -15.27 -10.49 18.31
CA CYS A 196 -14.09 -11.35 18.44
C CYS A 196 -12.76 -10.60 18.59
N GLY A 197 -12.72 -9.27 18.41
CA GLY A 197 -11.51 -8.45 18.56
C GLY A 197 -10.49 -8.55 17.41
N LYS A 198 -10.64 -9.48 16.45
CA LYS A 198 -9.64 -9.70 15.38
C LYS A 198 -9.29 -8.42 14.60
N CYS A 199 -10.29 -7.58 14.32
CA CYS A 199 -10.10 -6.32 13.61
C CYS A 199 -9.24 -5.30 14.38
N ALA A 200 -9.27 -5.33 15.71
CA ALA A 200 -8.42 -4.50 16.55
C ALA A 200 -6.96 -5.03 16.52
N LEU A 201 -6.78 -6.35 16.60
CA LEU A 201 -5.44 -6.97 16.56
C LEU A 201 -4.70 -6.74 15.24
N VAL A 202 -5.41 -6.76 14.11
CA VAL A 202 -4.76 -6.61 12.79
C VAL A 202 -4.63 -5.16 12.34
N CYS A 203 -5.11 -4.19 13.11
CA CYS A 203 -5.09 -2.80 12.69
C CYS A 203 -3.70 -2.16 12.84
N PRO A 204 -2.96 -1.86 11.76
CA PRO A 204 -1.60 -1.33 11.84
C PRO A 204 -1.56 0.10 12.41
N MET A 205 -2.72 0.76 12.50
CA MET A 205 -2.86 2.11 13.04
C MET A 205 -3.39 2.13 14.48
N ASN A 206 -3.64 0.95 15.09
CA ASN A 206 -4.34 0.86 16.38
C ASN A 206 -5.65 1.67 16.40
N ASN A 207 -6.33 1.70 15.23
CA ASN A 207 -7.55 2.48 15.06
C ASN A 207 -8.79 1.82 15.64
N LEU A 208 -8.76 0.52 15.85
CA LEU A 208 -9.91 -0.23 16.38
C LEU A 208 -9.56 -0.79 17.74
N SER A 209 -10.48 -0.67 18.69
CA SER A 209 -10.37 -1.25 20.01
C SER A 209 -11.67 -1.91 20.45
N LEU A 210 -11.59 -2.93 21.29
CA LEU A 210 -12.74 -3.53 21.95
C LEU A 210 -12.95 -2.81 23.30
N SER A 211 -14.04 -2.06 23.42
CA SER A 211 -14.41 -1.33 24.64
C SER A 211 -15.86 -1.65 25.00
N GLU A 212 -16.11 -2.03 26.25
CA GLU A 212 -17.45 -2.36 26.77
C GLU A 212 -18.24 -3.33 25.87
N GLY A 213 -17.55 -4.33 25.33
CA GLY A 213 -18.15 -5.32 24.44
C GLY A 213 -18.55 -4.78 23.05
N LYS A 214 -18.01 -3.64 22.64
CA LYS A 214 -18.21 -3.05 21.29
C LYS A 214 -16.88 -2.74 20.64
N ILE A 215 -16.82 -2.83 19.34
CA ILE A 215 -15.65 -2.37 18.59
C ILE A 215 -15.82 -0.88 18.30
N VAL A 216 -14.83 -0.09 18.70
CA VAL A 216 -14.82 1.37 18.57
C VAL A 216 -13.69 1.80 17.64
N ALA A 217 -13.95 2.82 16.82
CA ALA A 217 -12.93 3.43 15.96
C ALA A 217 -12.35 4.69 16.62
N ASN A 218 -11.02 4.82 16.63
CA ASN A 218 -10.26 5.86 17.34
C ASN A 218 -9.74 7.00 16.46
N GLY A 219 -10.27 7.15 15.25
CA GLY A 219 -9.93 8.28 14.40
C GLY A 219 -8.60 8.17 13.63
N ARG A 220 -8.03 6.97 13.47
CA ARG A 220 -6.68 6.76 12.89
C ARG A 220 -6.68 5.91 11.61
N CYS A 221 -7.83 5.65 10.99
CA CYS A 221 -7.91 4.76 9.84
C CYS A 221 -7.04 5.24 8.67
N THR A 222 -6.26 4.32 8.07
CA THR A 222 -5.45 4.56 6.87
C THR A 222 -6.06 3.93 5.60
N LEU A 223 -7.30 3.45 5.64
CA LEU A 223 -8.02 2.79 4.52
C LEU A 223 -7.32 1.53 3.97
N CYS A 224 -6.62 0.77 4.78
CA CYS A 224 -5.92 -0.41 4.31
C CYS A 224 -6.82 -1.62 4.04
N TYR A 225 -8.08 -1.61 4.47
CA TYR A 225 -9.05 -2.70 4.34
C TYR A 225 -8.65 -4.03 5.00
N TRP A 226 -7.58 -4.08 5.75
CA TRP A 226 -7.14 -5.31 6.41
C TRP A 226 -8.21 -5.86 7.36
N CYS A 227 -8.76 -5.02 8.24
CA CYS A 227 -9.85 -5.41 9.13
C CYS A 227 -11.11 -5.88 8.40
N VAL A 228 -11.44 -5.26 7.25
CA VAL A 228 -12.59 -5.65 6.42
C VAL A 228 -12.36 -7.03 5.82
N ASN A 229 -11.17 -7.30 5.25
CA ASN A 229 -10.82 -8.59 4.66
C ASN A 229 -10.74 -9.72 5.69
N GLN A 230 -10.32 -9.42 6.91
CA GLN A 230 -10.17 -10.40 7.99
C GLN A 230 -11.47 -10.67 8.77
N CYS A 231 -12.52 -9.90 8.54
CA CYS A 231 -13.80 -10.06 9.26
C CYS A 231 -14.63 -11.22 8.71
N SER A 232 -14.64 -12.38 9.37
CA SER A 232 -15.41 -13.56 8.97
C SER A 232 -16.93 -13.31 8.93
N LYS A 233 -17.43 -12.32 9.70
CA LYS A 233 -18.84 -11.93 9.73
C LYS A 233 -19.18 -10.79 8.78
N LYS A 234 -18.19 -10.28 8.03
CA LYS A 234 -18.38 -9.17 7.08
C LYS A 234 -19.05 -7.95 7.70
N ALA A 235 -18.79 -7.72 8.99
CA ALA A 235 -19.45 -6.69 9.81
C ALA A 235 -18.85 -5.29 9.63
N ILE A 236 -17.72 -5.14 8.93
CA ILE A 236 -16.98 -3.89 8.82
C ILE A 236 -17.00 -3.39 7.38
N THR A 237 -17.33 -2.13 7.18
CA THR A 237 -17.22 -1.42 5.91
C THR A 237 -16.50 -0.09 6.10
N ILE A 238 -15.92 0.45 5.03
CA ILE A 238 -15.24 1.75 5.07
C ILE A 238 -15.91 2.74 4.11
N LEU A 239 -16.20 2.35 2.88
CA LEU A 239 -16.82 3.21 1.86
C LEU A 239 -18.23 2.76 1.49
N GLY A 240 -18.53 1.48 1.65
CA GLY A 240 -19.82 0.89 1.32
C GLY A 240 -20.74 0.72 2.54
N LYS A 241 -21.97 0.27 2.27
CA LYS A 241 -22.95 -0.07 3.31
C LYS A 241 -22.86 -1.53 3.77
N LYS A 242 -22.32 -2.40 2.91
CA LYS A 242 -22.14 -3.83 3.17
C LYS A 242 -20.95 -4.37 2.40
N VAL A 243 -20.34 -5.43 2.91
CA VAL A 243 -19.30 -6.18 2.20
C VAL A 243 -19.93 -6.95 1.03
N ILE A 244 -19.41 -6.70 -0.18
CA ILE A 244 -19.88 -7.35 -1.42
C ILE A 244 -19.13 -8.66 -1.63
N SER A 245 -17.79 -8.63 -1.48
CA SER A 245 -16.95 -9.82 -1.55
C SER A 245 -15.66 -9.55 -0.79
N GLN A 246 -15.03 -10.59 -0.31
CA GLN A 246 -13.66 -10.56 0.21
C GLN A 246 -12.78 -11.30 -0.78
N SER A 247 -11.59 -10.78 -1.03
CA SER A 247 -10.60 -11.41 -1.89
C SER A 247 -9.20 -11.03 -1.42
N SER A 248 -8.26 -11.92 -1.66
CA SER A 248 -6.85 -11.77 -1.38
C SER A 248 -6.05 -11.94 -2.67
N ILE A 249 -4.82 -11.46 -2.71
CA ILE A 249 -3.91 -11.72 -3.82
C ILE A 249 -3.68 -13.23 -4.02
N TYR A 250 -3.69 -14.00 -2.93
CA TYR A 250 -3.50 -15.45 -2.96
C TYR A 250 -4.66 -16.23 -3.60
N ASP A 251 -5.77 -15.56 -3.90
CA ASP A 251 -6.87 -16.13 -4.71
C ASP A 251 -6.56 -16.06 -6.22
N PHE A 252 -5.53 -15.30 -6.64
CA PHE A 252 -5.28 -14.95 -8.03
C PHE A 252 -3.82 -15.17 -8.49
N GLY A 253 -2.86 -15.21 -7.59
CA GLY A 253 -1.43 -15.41 -7.85
C GLY A 253 -0.96 -16.79 -7.36
N ASP A 254 0.04 -17.35 -8.04
CA ASP A 254 0.74 -18.58 -7.64
C ASP A 254 1.82 -18.31 -6.60
#